data_b276b89428ed1b1655e064507100ff29
#
_entry.id   b276b89428ed1b1655e064507100ff29
#
_cell.length_a   1.000
_cell.length_b   1.000
_cell.length_c   1.000
_cell.angle_alpha   90.00
_cell.angle_beta   90.00
_cell.angle_gamma   90.00
#
_symmetry.space_group_name_H-M   'P 1'
#
loop_
_entity.id
_entity.type
_entity.pdbx_description
1 polymer ?
#
loop_
_entity_poly.entity_id
_entity_poly.type
_entity_poly.pdbx_seq_one_letter_code
_entity_poly.pdbx_strand_id
1 'polypeptide(L)'
;MSKRVKLHVGTREDMGKRFVSAWHRLERGERVRERHVTFPDLASMLNALTPKRLELLRDVHREPAPSVKALAERLGRDYKRVHEDVETLAASGLLQREDGRVSAPYDAITAEMRL
;
A
#
# COMPACT_ATOMS: atom_id res chain seq x y z
N MET A 1 4.15 16.71 6.17
CA MET A 1 5.10 15.63 6.38
C MET A 1 4.73 14.43 5.53
N SER A 2 5.75 13.81 4.94
CA SER A 2 5.53 12.67 4.06
C SER A 2 5.16 11.42 4.85
N LYS A 3 4.12 10.74 4.41
CA LYS A 3 3.80 9.39 4.86
C LYS A 3 4.33 8.42 3.81
N ARG A 4 4.98 7.36 4.25
CA ARG A 4 5.57 6.38 3.36
C ARG A 4 5.08 4.98 3.68
N VAL A 5 4.92 4.18 2.63
CA VAL A 5 4.71 2.75 2.76
C VAL A 5 5.98 2.06 2.27
N LYS A 6 6.56 1.23 3.11
CA LYS A 6 7.72 0.42 2.75
C LYS A 6 7.28 -1.02 2.50
N LEU A 7 7.59 -1.49 1.31
CA LEU A 7 7.30 -2.86 0.91
C LEU A 7 8.56 -3.71 1.12
N HIS A 8 8.38 -4.86 1.73
CA HIS A 8 9.46 -5.79 2.00
C HIS A 8 9.13 -7.15 1.43
N VAL A 9 10.17 -7.82 0.97
CA VAL A 9 10.10 -9.25 0.65
C VAL A 9 10.98 -9.94 1.68
N GLY A 10 10.38 -10.82 2.49
CA GLY A 10 11.15 -11.45 3.53
C GLY A 10 10.35 -12.39 4.41
N THR A 11 11.02 -12.87 5.47
CA THR A 11 10.52 -13.84 6.41
C THR A 11 9.92 -13.16 7.66
N ARG A 12 9.32 -13.98 8.54
CA ARG A 12 8.86 -13.53 9.86
C ARG A 12 10.00 -12.94 10.68
N GLU A 13 11.20 -13.47 10.54
CA GLU A 13 12.38 -12.98 11.23
C GLU A 13 12.69 -11.54 10.86
N ASP A 14 12.62 -11.22 9.55
CA ASP A 14 12.83 -9.87 9.07
C ASP A 14 11.76 -8.91 9.63
N MET A 15 10.52 -9.36 9.73
CA MET A 15 9.44 -8.57 10.32
C MET A 15 9.71 -8.29 11.79
N GLY A 16 10.20 -9.29 12.54
CA GLY A 16 10.55 -9.14 13.95
C GLY A 16 11.64 -8.11 14.15
N LYS A 17 12.69 -8.15 13.33
CA LYS A 17 13.79 -7.17 13.37
C LYS A 17 13.30 -5.76 13.11
N ARG A 18 12.41 -5.57 12.15
CA ARG A 18 11.84 -4.25 11.88
C ARG A 18 10.98 -3.74 13.03
N PHE A 19 10.23 -4.62 13.66
CA PHE A 19 9.42 -4.28 14.83
C PHE A 19 10.31 -3.81 15.99
N VAL A 20 11.36 -4.54 16.30
CA VAL A 20 12.31 -4.18 17.38
C VAL A 20 12.97 -2.85 17.07
N SER A 21 13.41 -2.63 15.84
CA SER A 21 14.00 -1.36 15.40
C SER A 21 13.03 -0.18 15.58
N ALA A 22 11.78 -0.37 15.17
CA ALA A 22 10.74 0.65 15.34
C ALA A 22 10.48 0.96 16.81
N TRP A 23 10.44 -0.08 17.66
CA TRP A 23 10.27 0.07 19.10
C TRP A 23 11.39 0.92 19.70
N HIS A 24 12.65 0.62 19.35
CA HIS A 24 13.80 1.40 19.84
C HIS A 24 13.73 2.87 19.40
N ARG A 25 13.26 3.14 18.20
CA ARG A 25 13.08 4.53 17.74
C ARG A 25 12.00 5.25 18.54
N LEU A 26 10.91 4.57 18.89
CA LEU A 26 9.86 5.13 19.74
C LEU A 26 10.38 5.44 21.15
N GLU A 27 11.19 4.53 21.72
CA GLU A 27 11.81 4.74 23.03
C GLU A 27 12.72 5.98 23.05
N ARG A 28 13.35 6.31 21.91
CA ARG A 28 14.17 7.50 21.76
C ARG A 28 13.37 8.78 21.45
N GLY A 29 12.05 8.68 21.44
CA GLY A 29 11.17 9.82 21.14
C GLY A 29 11.06 10.15 19.65
N GLU A 30 11.56 9.28 18.78
CA GLU A 30 11.42 9.46 17.34
C GLU A 30 10.01 9.09 16.89
N ARG A 31 9.45 9.85 15.96
CA ARG A 31 8.16 9.54 15.37
C ARG A 31 8.33 8.53 14.24
N VAL A 32 7.73 7.36 14.41
CA VAL A 32 7.69 6.33 13.38
C VAL A 32 6.45 6.57 12.51
N ARG A 33 6.63 7.13 11.32
CA ARG A 33 5.54 7.43 10.36
C ARG A 33 5.58 6.55 9.13
N GLU A 34 6.18 5.39 9.26
CA GLU A 34 6.30 4.45 8.18
C GLU A 34 5.33 3.30 8.38
N ARG A 35 4.64 2.94 7.32
CA ARG A 35 3.82 1.73 7.28
C ARG A 35 4.62 0.66 6.55
N HIS A 36 4.66 -0.54 7.09
CA HIS A 36 5.38 -1.66 6.48
C HIS A 36 4.41 -2.72 6.00
N VAL A 37 4.63 -3.19 4.79
CA VAL A 37 3.89 -4.30 4.19
C VAL A 37 4.91 -5.32 3.74
N THR A 38 4.75 -6.57 4.15
CA THR A 38 5.69 -7.64 3.82
C THR A 38 5.04 -8.69 2.94
N PHE A 39 5.70 -9.01 1.84
CA PHE A 39 5.30 -10.08 0.94
C PHE A 39 6.22 -11.29 1.16
N PRO A 40 5.69 -12.53 1.06
CA PRO A 40 6.50 -13.72 1.27
C PRO A 40 7.61 -13.91 0.22
N ASP A 41 7.38 -13.43 -1.00
CA ASP A 41 8.34 -13.52 -2.10
C ASP A 41 8.14 -12.36 -3.10
N LEU A 42 9.10 -12.21 -4.01
CA LEU A 42 9.08 -11.16 -5.01
C LEU A 42 7.88 -11.31 -5.97
N ALA A 43 7.56 -12.54 -6.35
CA ALA A 43 6.43 -12.80 -7.25
C ALA A 43 5.11 -12.28 -6.67
N SER A 44 4.89 -12.50 -5.38
CA SER A 44 3.69 -12.00 -4.69
C SER A 44 3.64 -10.48 -4.72
N MET A 45 4.77 -9.81 -4.49
CA MET A 45 4.84 -8.35 -4.54
C MET A 45 4.53 -7.84 -5.95
N LEU A 46 5.16 -8.42 -6.96
CA LEU A 46 4.93 -8.02 -8.35
C LEU A 46 3.50 -8.28 -8.82
N ASN A 47 2.89 -9.37 -8.35
CA ASN A 47 1.50 -9.66 -8.66
C ASN A 47 0.53 -8.66 -8.02
N ALA A 48 0.87 -8.14 -6.84
CA ALA A 48 0.05 -7.12 -6.19
C ALA A 48 0.21 -5.75 -6.85
N LEU A 49 1.41 -5.41 -7.31
CA LEU A 49 1.74 -4.10 -7.87
C LEU A 49 1.91 -4.13 -9.39
N THR A 50 0.83 -4.37 -10.09
CA THR A 50 0.84 -4.27 -11.56
C THR A 50 0.84 -2.81 -12.01
N PRO A 51 1.24 -2.51 -13.26
CA PRO A 51 1.15 -1.13 -13.78
C PRO A 51 -0.24 -0.51 -13.64
N LYS A 52 -1.29 -1.28 -13.88
CA LYS A 52 -2.68 -0.80 -13.75
C LYS A 52 -3.02 -0.46 -12.30
N ARG A 53 -2.54 -1.25 -11.35
CA ARG A 53 -2.76 -0.98 -9.93
C ARG A 53 -1.96 0.24 -9.45
N LEU A 54 -0.76 0.44 -9.99
CA LEU A 54 0.02 1.65 -9.69
C LEU A 54 -0.67 2.90 -10.23
N GLU A 55 -1.23 2.85 -11.43
CA GLU A 55 -2.02 3.96 -11.98
C GLU A 55 -3.20 4.28 -11.07
N LEU A 56 -3.91 3.25 -10.61
CA LEU A 56 -5.04 3.40 -9.70
C LEU A 56 -4.60 4.06 -8.39
N LEU A 57 -3.50 3.60 -7.81
CA LEU A 57 -2.97 4.18 -6.57
C LEU A 57 -2.61 5.65 -6.72
N ARG A 58 -1.97 6.01 -7.82
CA ARG A 58 -1.63 7.41 -8.12
C ARG A 58 -2.87 8.27 -8.26
N ASP A 59 -3.90 7.74 -8.90
CA ASP A 59 -5.14 8.46 -9.10
C ASP A 59 -5.86 8.76 -7.77
N VAL A 60 -6.04 7.74 -6.93
CA VAL A 60 -6.71 7.91 -5.63
C VAL A 60 -5.85 8.67 -4.62
N HIS A 61 -4.55 8.70 -4.82
CA HIS A 61 -3.66 9.55 -4.02
C HIS A 61 -3.92 11.02 -4.31
N ARG A 62 -4.04 11.38 -5.59
CA ARG A 62 -4.34 12.76 -5.99
C ARG A 62 -5.74 13.17 -5.53
N GLU A 63 -6.71 12.31 -5.71
CA GLU A 63 -8.10 12.58 -5.39
C GLU A 63 -8.78 11.29 -4.91
N PRO A 64 -9.08 11.18 -3.62
CA PRO A 64 -9.83 10.04 -3.11
C PRO A 64 -11.15 9.88 -3.86
N ALA A 65 -11.58 8.64 -4.07
CA ALA A 65 -12.82 8.35 -4.75
C ALA A 65 -13.91 8.04 -3.72
N PRO A 66 -15.15 8.54 -3.92
CA PRO A 66 -16.23 8.27 -2.97
C PRO A 66 -16.72 6.83 -3.01
N SER A 67 -16.47 6.12 -4.11
CA SER A 67 -16.85 4.71 -4.27
C SER A 67 -16.00 4.05 -5.35
N VAL A 68 -16.01 2.73 -5.38
CA VAL A 68 -15.34 1.96 -6.44
C VAL A 68 -15.98 2.24 -7.80
N LYS A 69 -17.30 2.40 -7.82
CA LYS A 69 -18.02 2.73 -9.06
C LYS A 69 -17.56 4.07 -9.63
N ALA A 70 -17.48 5.10 -8.79
CA ALA A 70 -17.01 6.42 -9.22
C ALA A 70 -15.56 6.36 -9.71
N LEU A 71 -14.73 5.56 -9.04
CA LEU A 71 -13.33 5.36 -9.45
C LEU A 71 -13.25 4.70 -10.82
N ALA A 72 -14.03 3.65 -11.05
CA ALA A 72 -14.05 2.95 -12.34
C ALA A 72 -14.46 3.88 -13.47
N GLU A 73 -15.48 4.71 -13.25
CA GLU A 73 -15.94 5.71 -14.22
C GLU A 73 -14.84 6.73 -14.50
N ARG A 74 -14.19 7.23 -13.46
CA ARG A 74 -13.09 8.21 -13.59
C ARG A 74 -11.89 7.66 -14.35
N LEU A 75 -11.55 6.40 -14.12
CA LEU A 75 -10.46 5.72 -14.81
C LEU A 75 -10.84 5.23 -16.22
N GLY A 76 -12.12 5.25 -16.57
CA GLY A 76 -12.59 4.70 -17.84
C GLY A 76 -12.35 3.19 -17.95
N ARG A 77 -12.46 2.47 -16.84
CA ARG A 77 -12.19 1.03 -16.78
C ARG A 77 -13.41 0.24 -16.33
N ASP A 78 -13.40 -1.04 -16.66
CA ASP A 78 -14.45 -1.96 -16.23
C ASP A 78 -14.55 -2.03 -14.70
N TYR A 79 -15.77 -1.89 -14.19
CA TYR A 79 -16.05 -1.90 -12.75
C TYR A 79 -15.51 -3.14 -12.04
N LYS A 80 -15.76 -4.31 -12.63
CA LYS A 80 -15.36 -5.58 -12.01
C LYS A 80 -13.84 -5.65 -11.80
N ARG A 81 -13.07 -5.24 -12.80
CA ARG A 81 -11.61 -5.24 -12.73
C ARG A 81 -11.08 -4.22 -11.76
N VAL A 82 -11.68 -3.03 -11.73
CA VAL A 82 -11.30 -1.99 -10.75
C VAL A 82 -11.63 -2.46 -9.34
N HIS A 83 -12.78 -3.11 -9.16
CA HIS A 83 -13.17 -3.67 -7.87
C HIS A 83 -12.15 -4.72 -7.39
N GLU A 84 -11.73 -5.63 -8.27
CA GLU A 84 -10.71 -6.63 -7.96
C GLU A 84 -9.37 -5.98 -7.57
N ASP A 85 -8.95 -4.95 -8.33
CA ASP A 85 -7.72 -4.21 -8.02
C ASP A 85 -7.80 -3.54 -6.65
N VAL A 86 -8.91 -2.89 -6.35
CA VAL A 86 -9.15 -2.24 -5.07
C VAL A 86 -9.11 -3.24 -3.92
N GLU A 87 -9.77 -4.39 -4.09
CA GLU A 87 -9.79 -5.44 -3.06
C GLU A 87 -8.38 -5.99 -2.80
N THR A 88 -7.62 -6.26 -3.85
CA THR A 88 -6.24 -6.75 -3.72
C THR A 88 -5.36 -5.73 -3.03
N LEU A 89 -5.43 -4.47 -3.41
CA LEU A 89 -4.62 -3.42 -2.83
C LEU A 89 -5.01 -3.14 -1.37
N ALA A 90 -6.29 -3.16 -1.06
CA ALA A 90 -6.77 -2.99 0.30
C ALA A 90 -6.33 -4.14 1.21
N ALA A 91 -6.44 -5.38 0.72
CA ALA A 91 -6.00 -6.56 1.45
C ALA A 91 -4.49 -6.53 1.72
N SER A 92 -3.70 -5.98 0.80
CA SER A 92 -2.25 -5.81 0.96
C SER A 92 -1.87 -4.64 1.87
N GLY A 93 -2.81 -3.79 2.25
CA GLY A 93 -2.53 -2.60 3.06
C GLY A 93 -2.04 -1.40 2.27
N LEU A 94 -2.08 -1.46 0.94
CA LEU A 94 -1.61 -0.38 0.06
C LEU A 94 -2.69 0.64 -0.27
N LEU A 95 -3.92 0.36 0.11
CA LEU A 95 -5.05 1.22 -0.17
C LEU A 95 -5.98 1.20 1.04
N GLN A 96 -6.58 2.33 1.36
CA GLN A 96 -7.54 2.45 2.45
C GLN A 96 -8.96 2.55 1.91
N ARG A 97 -9.87 1.81 2.57
CA ARG A 97 -11.30 1.89 2.30
C ARG A 97 -11.99 2.24 3.60
N GLU A 98 -12.82 3.27 3.56
CA GLU A 98 -13.59 3.71 4.70
C GLU A 98 -14.94 4.24 4.21
N ASP A 99 -16.02 3.58 4.64
CA ASP A 99 -17.40 3.92 4.23
C ASP A 99 -17.56 3.99 2.70
N GLY A 100 -16.95 3.05 2.00
CA GLY A 100 -16.96 3.01 0.54
C GLY A 100 -15.94 3.89 -0.14
N ARG A 101 -15.38 4.86 0.57
CA ARG A 101 -14.35 5.77 0.05
C ARG A 101 -13.03 5.02 -0.14
N VAL A 102 -12.36 5.34 -1.25
CA VAL A 102 -11.08 4.73 -1.62
C VAL A 102 -10.00 5.81 -1.59
N SER A 103 -8.92 5.57 -0.85
CA SER A 103 -7.84 6.54 -0.73
C SER A 103 -6.48 5.88 -0.56
N ALA A 104 -5.44 6.64 -0.87
CA ALA A 104 -4.05 6.24 -0.63
C ALA A 104 -3.31 7.43 -0.01
N PRO A 105 -3.40 7.61 1.33
CA PRO A 105 -2.92 8.82 1.99
C PRO A 105 -1.43 8.78 2.34
N TYR A 106 -0.61 8.29 1.44
CA TYR A 106 0.85 8.29 1.61
C TYR A 106 1.49 8.82 0.33
N ASP A 107 2.64 9.47 0.47
CA ASP A 107 3.29 10.19 -0.62
C ASP A 107 4.25 9.32 -1.44
N ALA A 108 4.71 8.22 -0.88
CA ALA A 108 5.68 7.38 -1.54
C ALA A 108 5.53 5.91 -1.15
N ILE A 109 5.83 5.05 -2.10
CA ILE A 109 6.00 3.61 -1.88
C ILE A 109 7.48 3.32 -2.16
N THR A 110 8.15 2.69 -1.21
CA THR A 110 9.51 2.19 -1.41
C THR A 110 9.51 0.67 -1.31
N ALA A 111 10.30 0.01 -2.12
CA ALA A 111 10.42 -1.44 -2.09
C ALA A 111 11.86 -1.83 -1.78
N GLU A 112 12.03 -2.80 -0.90
CA GLU A 112 13.34 -3.34 -0.54
C GLU A 112 13.29 -4.85 -0.58
N MET A 113 14.28 -5.43 -1.24
CA MET A 113 14.47 -6.87 -1.26
C MET A 113 15.92 -7.16 -0.87
N ARG A 114 16.11 -7.91 0.20
CA ARG A 114 17.44 -8.35 0.59
C ARG A 114 17.83 -9.61 -0.17
N LEU A 115 19.04 -9.64 -0.63
CA LEU A 115 19.60 -10.78 -1.35
C LEU A 115 20.24 -11.80 -0.40
#